data_9368e9cfc8cb9a6093220762f618b45f
#
_entry.id   9368e9cfc8cb9a6093220762f618b45f
#
_cell.length_a   1.000
_cell.length_b   1.000
_cell.length_c   1.000
_cell.angle_alpha   90.00
_cell.angle_beta   90.00
_cell.angle_gamma   90.00
#
_symmetry.space_group_name_H-M   'P 1'
#
loop_
_entity.id
_entity.type
_entity.pdbx_description
1 polymer ?
#
loop_
_entity_poly.entity_id
_entity_poly.type
_entity_poly.pdbx_seq_one_letter_code
_entity_poly.pdbx_strand_id
1 'polypeptide(L)'
;MRLTMRRTLMTGFFQRLQKETQAAQQQMLQAPVFAACARGEITLDMYLSFLTQAYHHVKHTVPLLMACGGRLSDRYEWVRIAIADYIDEEKGHQEWILNDIRVCGGDAQAVRNNQGVGQVSTPIELMVAYLYHQIDRANPLALFGMVWVLEGTSVGVGGNIARLVKQQLNLPAKAMSYLTSHSELDQDHIRFFESLMDKITAEEDRQAIIHSANQVFYLYGQMLRELLPQTQQQAA
;
A
#
# COMPACT_ATOMS: atom_id res chain seq x y z
N MET A 1 37.72 -9.29 36.73
CA MET A 1 36.47 -8.56 36.43
C MET A 1 36.29 -8.54 34.91
N ARG A 2 35.56 -9.50 34.36
CA ARG A 2 35.31 -9.61 32.89
C ARG A 2 34.09 -8.76 32.54
N LEU A 3 34.30 -7.65 31.83
CA LEU A 3 33.22 -6.91 31.20
C LEU A 3 32.68 -7.75 30.03
N THR A 4 31.51 -8.32 30.21
CA THR A 4 30.72 -8.91 29.12
C THR A 4 30.13 -7.75 28.33
N MET A 5 30.81 -7.36 27.26
CA MET A 5 30.20 -6.51 26.22
C MET A 5 29.03 -7.29 25.61
N ARG A 6 27.80 -6.94 26.01
CA ARG A 6 26.61 -7.33 25.27
C ARG A 6 26.73 -6.70 23.88
N ARG A 7 27.05 -7.52 22.89
CA ARG A 7 26.88 -7.18 21.47
C ARG A 7 25.39 -6.91 21.32
N THR A 8 25.00 -5.62 21.36
CA THR A 8 23.69 -5.20 20.87
C THR A 8 23.67 -5.62 19.40
N LEU A 9 22.88 -6.64 19.06
CA LEU A 9 22.58 -6.96 17.68
C LEU A 9 22.08 -5.67 17.07
N MET A 10 22.83 -5.09 16.15
CA MET A 10 22.36 -3.96 15.36
C MET A 10 21.20 -4.49 14.52
N THR A 11 20.00 -4.25 14.99
CA THR A 11 18.78 -4.50 14.21
C THR A 11 18.87 -3.63 12.98
N GLY A 12 18.62 -4.18 11.77
CA GLY A 12 18.62 -3.45 10.51
C GLY A 12 17.58 -2.32 10.53
N PHE A 13 17.71 -1.37 9.61
CA PHE A 13 16.74 -0.29 9.52
C PHE A 13 15.32 -0.81 9.20
N PHE A 14 15.20 -1.89 8.44
CA PHE A 14 13.90 -2.51 8.17
C PHE A 14 13.17 -2.95 9.45
N GLN A 15 13.86 -3.59 10.39
CA GLN A 15 13.27 -3.97 11.69
C GLN A 15 12.84 -2.74 12.51
N ARG A 16 13.62 -1.66 12.45
CA ARG A 16 13.25 -0.39 13.07
C ARG A 16 12.00 0.22 12.43
N LEU A 17 11.92 0.23 11.09
CA LEU A 17 10.76 0.69 10.33
C LEU A 17 9.50 -0.06 10.76
N GLN A 18 9.55 -1.39 10.80
CA GLN A 18 8.44 -2.23 11.27
C GLN A 18 8.00 -1.85 12.68
N LYS A 19 8.95 -1.71 13.61
CA LYS A 19 8.66 -1.37 15.00
C LYS A 19 8.04 0.02 15.15
N GLU A 20 8.58 1.02 14.48
CA GLU A 20 8.15 2.42 14.61
C GLU A 20 6.86 2.73 13.84
N THR A 21 6.40 1.81 12.99
CA THR A 21 5.12 1.92 12.27
C THR A 21 4.05 0.96 12.78
N GLN A 22 4.38 0.06 13.72
CA GLN A 22 3.47 -0.98 14.22
C GLN A 22 2.16 -0.43 14.76
N ALA A 23 2.19 0.69 15.51
CA ALA A 23 0.99 1.28 16.09
C ALA A 23 0.03 1.79 14.99
N ALA A 24 0.56 2.46 13.97
CA ALA A 24 -0.24 2.95 12.84
C ALA A 24 -0.82 1.79 12.01
N GLN A 25 -0.04 0.73 11.79
CA GLN A 25 -0.52 -0.49 11.15
C GLN A 25 -1.66 -1.13 11.93
N GLN A 26 -1.51 -1.29 13.25
CA GLN A 26 -2.57 -1.83 14.10
C GLN A 26 -3.84 -0.99 14.06
N GLN A 27 -3.71 0.34 14.06
CA GLN A 27 -4.85 1.25 13.93
C GLN A 27 -5.54 1.12 12.57
N MET A 28 -4.80 0.95 11.48
CA MET A 28 -5.37 0.67 10.16
C MET A 28 -6.13 -0.66 10.15
N LEU A 29 -5.55 -1.72 10.71
CA LEU A 29 -6.18 -3.05 10.79
C LEU A 29 -7.44 -3.10 11.67
N GLN A 30 -7.67 -2.08 12.50
CA GLN A 30 -8.94 -1.88 13.23
C GLN A 30 -10.05 -1.27 12.37
N ALA A 31 -9.81 -1.00 11.07
CA ALA A 31 -10.88 -0.54 10.18
C ALA A 31 -12.01 -1.58 10.15
N PRO A 32 -13.29 -1.15 10.30
CA PRO A 32 -14.43 -2.07 10.45
C PRO A 32 -14.62 -3.05 9.29
N VAL A 33 -14.09 -2.73 8.11
CA VAL A 33 -14.14 -3.61 6.93
C VAL A 33 -13.45 -4.96 7.16
N PHE A 34 -12.39 -5.01 7.97
CA PHE A 34 -11.72 -6.28 8.29
C PHE A 34 -12.61 -7.19 9.14
N ALA A 35 -13.30 -6.61 10.13
CA ALA A 35 -14.26 -7.35 10.94
C ALA A 35 -15.48 -7.82 10.11
N ALA A 36 -15.99 -6.97 9.22
CA ALA A 36 -17.06 -7.34 8.28
C ALA A 36 -16.64 -8.50 7.37
N CYS A 37 -15.40 -8.46 6.85
CA CYS A 37 -14.85 -9.55 6.06
C CYS A 37 -14.79 -10.87 6.85
N ALA A 38 -14.33 -10.82 8.08
CA ALA A 38 -14.25 -12.02 8.95
C ALA A 38 -15.62 -12.61 9.29
N ARG A 39 -16.67 -11.77 9.40
CA ARG A 39 -18.05 -12.20 9.65
C ARG A 39 -18.84 -12.63 8.40
N GLY A 40 -18.24 -12.49 7.22
CA GLY A 40 -18.92 -12.80 5.96
C GLY A 40 -19.95 -11.73 5.54
N GLU A 41 -19.72 -10.47 5.85
CA GLU A 41 -20.64 -9.35 5.62
C GLU A 41 -20.21 -8.43 4.47
N ILE A 42 -19.18 -8.82 3.70
CA ILE A 42 -18.71 -8.05 2.53
C ILE A 42 -19.73 -8.14 1.40
N THR A 43 -20.10 -6.99 0.86
CA THR A 43 -20.96 -6.90 -0.32
C THR A 43 -20.13 -6.65 -1.59
N LEU A 44 -20.74 -6.90 -2.76
CA LEU A 44 -20.11 -6.60 -4.04
C LEU A 44 -19.83 -5.09 -4.18
N ASP A 45 -20.70 -4.23 -3.69
CA ASP A 45 -20.50 -2.77 -3.72
C ASP A 45 -19.30 -2.35 -2.88
N MET A 46 -19.08 -2.97 -1.70
CA MET A 46 -17.89 -2.71 -0.89
C MET A 46 -16.62 -3.15 -1.61
N TYR A 47 -16.65 -4.28 -2.29
CA TYR A 47 -15.51 -4.76 -3.08
C TYR A 47 -15.22 -3.84 -4.28
N LEU A 48 -16.26 -3.43 -5.01
CA LEU A 48 -16.12 -2.46 -6.11
C LEU A 48 -15.61 -1.11 -5.62
N SER A 49 -16.08 -0.63 -4.47
CA SER A 49 -15.57 0.60 -3.84
C SER A 49 -14.09 0.46 -3.49
N PHE A 50 -13.68 -0.68 -2.90
CA PHE A 50 -12.27 -0.97 -2.64
C PHE A 50 -11.43 -0.94 -3.93
N LEU A 51 -11.85 -1.67 -4.98
CA LEU A 51 -11.15 -1.69 -6.26
C LEU A 51 -11.05 -0.30 -6.89
N THR A 52 -12.10 0.52 -6.77
CA THR A 52 -12.11 1.91 -7.22
C THR A 52 -10.99 2.70 -6.56
N GLN A 53 -10.87 2.63 -5.24
CA GLN A 53 -9.84 3.35 -4.50
C GLN A 53 -8.44 2.76 -4.75
N ALA A 54 -8.33 1.44 -4.91
CA ALA A 54 -7.10 0.78 -5.32
C ALA A 54 -6.61 1.29 -6.68
N TYR A 55 -7.49 1.39 -7.68
CA TYR A 55 -7.15 1.97 -8.99
C TYR A 55 -6.57 3.38 -8.85
N HIS A 56 -7.21 4.23 -8.03
CA HIS A 56 -6.80 5.63 -7.91
C HIS A 56 -5.42 5.83 -7.27
N HIS A 57 -4.95 4.93 -6.42
CA HIS A 57 -3.56 5.02 -5.95
C HIS A 57 -2.59 4.23 -6.85
N VAL A 58 -2.95 3.03 -7.33
CA VAL A 58 -2.06 2.18 -8.14
C VAL A 58 -1.69 2.84 -9.46
N LYS A 59 -2.58 3.58 -10.12
CA LYS A 59 -2.25 4.34 -11.34
C LYS A 59 -1.13 5.37 -11.12
N HIS A 60 -0.84 5.75 -9.88
CA HIS A 60 0.24 6.67 -9.52
C HIS A 60 1.52 5.96 -9.09
N THR A 61 1.55 4.62 -8.94
CA THR A 61 2.76 3.89 -8.51
C THR A 61 3.94 4.17 -9.43
N VAL A 62 3.80 3.88 -10.72
CA VAL A 62 4.87 4.15 -11.71
C VAL A 62 5.22 5.63 -11.82
N PRO A 63 4.27 6.58 -11.94
CA PRO A 63 4.59 8.01 -11.92
C PRO A 63 5.31 8.48 -10.65
N LEU A 64 4.97 7.98 -9.48
CA LEU A 64 5.65 8.31 -8.22
C LEU A 64 7.07 7.75 -8.17
N LEU A 65 7.28 6.50 -8.62
CA LEU A 65 8.61 5.89 -8.76
C LEU A 65 9.51 6.70 -9.70
N MET A 66 8.98 7.10 -10.87
CA MET A 66 9.71 7.95 -11.83
C MET A 66 10.05 9.31 -11.23
N ALA A 67 9.11 9.96 -10.54
CA ALA A 67 9.33 11.25 -9.89
C ALA A 67 10.40 11.13 -8.78
N CYS A 68 10.35 10.08 -7.96
CA CYS A 68 11.35 9.80 -6.93
C CYS A 68 12.73 9.61 -7.55
N GLY A 69 12.87 8.71 -8.53
CA GLY A 69 14.14 8.42 -9.19
C GLY A 69 14.79 9.67 -9.81
N GLY A 70 13.97 10.55 -10.39
CA GLY A 70 14.43 11.82 -10.97
C GLY A 70 14.86 12.89 -9.96
N ARG A 71 14.50 12.73 -8.67
CA ARG A 71 14.87 13.67 -7.58
C ARG A 71 16.02 13.18 -6.72
N LEU A 72 16.40 11.90 -6.85
CA LEU A 72 17.53 11.34 -6.10
C LEU A 72 18.85 11.96 -6.55
N SER A 73 19.72 12.29 -5.59
CA SER A 73 21.09 12.68 -5.87
C SER A 73 21.95 11.45 -6.24
N ASP A 74 23.14 11.68 -6.80
CA ASP A 74 24.04 10.62 -7.29
C ASP A 74 24.45 9.61 -6.21
N ARG A 75 24.47 10.02 -4.93
CA ARG A 75 24.74 9.10 -3.80
C ARG A 75 23.73 7.97 -3.70
N TYR A 76 22.56 8.10 -4.30
CA TYR A 76 21.46 7.13 -4.33
C TYR A 76 21.27 6.45 -5.68
N GLU A 77 22.33 6.38 -6.51
CA GLU A 77 22.26 5.68 -7.80
C GLU A 77 21.79 4.22 -7.65
N TRP A 78 22.20 3.56 -6.59
CA TRP A 78 21.77 2.21 -6.25
C TRP A 78 20.26 2.12 -5.93
N VAL A 79 19.66 3.17 -5.38
CA VAL A 79 18.18 3.26 -5.21
C VAL A 79 17.51 3.48 -6.55
N ARG A 80 18.09 4.31 -7.43
CA ARG A 80 17.53 4.57 -8.76
C ARG A 80 17.50 3.30 -9.60
N ILE A 81 18.49 2.43 -9.48
CA ILE A 81 18.50 1.10 -10.11
C ILE A 81 17.33 0.25 -9.57
N ALA A 82 17.16 0.20 -8.25
CA ALA A 82 16.04 -0.53 -7.63
C ALA A 82 14.66 0.02 -8.07
N ILE A 83 14.52 1.34 -8.22
CA ILE A 83 13.31 1.97 -8.75
C ILE A 83 13.04 1.52 -10.19
N ALA A 84 14.06 1.36 -11.02
CA ALA A 84 13.88 0.88 -12.39
C ALA A 84 13.32 -0.56 -12.41
N ASP A 85 13.80 -1.43 -11.53
CA ASP A 85 13.29 -2.79 -11.37
C ASP A 85 11.82 -2.77 -10.91
N TYR A 86 11.48 -1.97 -9.88
CA TYR A 86 10.11 -1.76 -9.44
C TYR A 86 9.18 -1.25 -10.55
N ILE A 87 9.63 -0.29 -11.37
CA ILE A 87 8.83 0.22 -12.50
C ILE A 87 8.52 -0.89 -13.50
N ASP A 88 9.50 -1.78 -13.77
CA ASP A 88 9.31 -2.88 -14.72
C ASP A 88 8.28 -3.90 -14.21
N GLU A 89 8.22 -4.12 -12.91
CA GLU A 89 7.26 -5.01 -12.25
C GLU A 89 5.86 -4.37 -12.13
N GLU A 90 5.78 -3.08 -11.77
CA GLU A 90 4.52 -2.39 -11.46
C GLU A 90 3.75 -1.87 -12.69
N LYS A 91 4.37 -1.83 -13.87
CA LYS A 91 3.73 -1.31 -15.08
C LYS A 91 2.50 -2.14 -15.46
N GLY A 92 1.35 -1.47 -15.60
CA GLY A 92 0.11 -2.10 -16.07
C GLY A 92 -0.80 -2.66 -14.97
N HIS A 93 -0.39 -2.68 -13.70
CA HIS A 93 -1.21 -3.21 -12.60
C HIS A 93 -2.56 -2.50 -12.46
N GLN A 94 -2.66 -1.20 -12.77
CA GLN A 94 -3.93 -0.47 -12.79
C GLN A 94 -4.94 -1.05 -13.80
N GLU A 95 -4.48 -1.68 -14.88
CA GLU A 95 -5.39 -2.30 -15.86
C GLU A 95 -5.99 -3.61 -15.32
N TRP A 96 -5.28 -4.33 -14.46
CA TRP A 96 -5.84 -5.51 -13.78
C TRP A 96 -7.03 -5.12 -12.91
N ILE A 97 -6.92 -4.01 -12.17
CA ILE A 97 -8.01 -3.49 -11.33
C ILE A 97 -9.23 -3.13 -12.17
N LEU A 98 -9.04 -2.41 -13.28
CA LEU A 98 -10.14 -2.09 -14.19
C LEU A 98 -10.79 -3.33 -14.81
N ASN A 99 -9.99 -4.37 -15.08
CA ASN A 99 -10.52 -5.65 -15.54
C ASN A 99 -11.37 -6.32 -14.44
N ASP A 100 -10.88 -6.36 -13.20
CA ASP A 100 -11.61 -6.93 -12.07
C ASP A 100 -12.96 -6.21 -11.86
N ILE A 101 -12.96 -4.86 -11.95
CA ILE A 101 -14.18 -4.04 -11.89
C ILE A 101 -15.19 -4.43 -12.99
N ARG A 102 -14.73 -4.57 -14.26
CA ARG A 102 -15.60 -4.99 -15.37
C ARG A 102 -16.18 -6.38 -15.16
N VAL A 103 -15.35 -7.31 -14.71
CA VAL A 103 -15.79 -8.69 -14.45
C VAL A 103 -16.83 -8.75 -13.32
N CYS A 104 -16.72 -7.86 -12.34
CA CYS A 104 -17.70 -7.69 -11.26
C CYS A 104 -18.97 -6.92 -11.69
N GLY A 105 -19.06 -6.46 -12.94
CA GLY A 105 -20.21 -5.69 -13.43
C GLY A 105 -20.18 -4.20 -13.07
N GLY A 106 -19.06 -3.70 -12.55
CA GLY A 106 -18.85 -2.28 -12.23
C GLY A 106 -18.49 -1.42 -13.45
N ASP A 107 -18.62 -0.10 -13.30
CA ASP A 107 -18.31 0.87 -14.35
C ASP A 107 -16.81 1.26 -14.32
N ALA A 108 -15.98 0.46 -14.96
CA ALA A 108 -14.55 0.73 -15.07
C ALA A 108 -14.23 2.03 -15.84
N GLN A 109 -15.13 2.51 -16.71
CA GLN A 109 -14.93 3.75 -17.44
C GLN A 109 -15.18 4.97 -16.52
N ALA A 110 -16.20 4.93 -15.67
CA ALA A 110 -16.41 5.95 -14.63
C ALA A 110 -15.19 6.03 -13.68
N VAL A 111 -14.62 4.87 -13.28
CA VAL A 111 -13.40 4.80 -12.45
C VAL A 111 -12.21 5.41 -13.17
N ARG A 112 -11.96 5.04 -14.43
CA ARG A 112 -10.88 5.60 -15.25
C ARG A 112 -10.97 7.13 -15.34
N ASN A 113 -12.17 7.63 -15.53
CA ASN A 113 -12.45 9.07 -15.73
C ASN A 113 -12.62 9.85 -14.41
N ASN A 114 -12.54 9.19 -13.27
CA ASN A 114 -12.78 9.79 -11.94
C ASN A 114 -14.16 10.48 -11.85
N GLN A 115 -15.23 9.79 -12.24
CA GLN A 115 -16.58 10.33 -12.35
C GLN A 115 -17.63 9.47 -11.60
N GLY A 116 -18.62 10.11 -11.01
CA GLY A 116 -19.75 9.43 -10.37
C GLY A 116 -19.28 8.40 -9.33
N VAL A 117 -19.73 7.14 -9.49
CA VAL A 117 -19.34 6.02 -8.60
C VAL A 117 -17.84 5.66 -8.69
N GLY A 118 -17.15 6.16 -9.70
CA GLY A 118 -15.73 5.93 -9.92
C GLY A 118 -14.82 7.01 -9.31
N GLN A 119 -15.34 7.94 -8.51
CA GLN A 119 -14.56 9.03 -7.93
C GLN A 119 -13.56 8.54 -6.88
N VAL A 120 -12.39 9.20 -6.86
CA VAL A 120 -11.38 9.05 -5.81
C VAL A 120 -11.93 9.57 -4.48
N SER A 121 -11.67 8.84 -3.40
CA SER A 121 -11.97 9.31 -2.04
C SER A 121 -10.94 10.34 -1.57
N THR A 122 -11.35 11.23 -0.69
CA THR A 122 -10.47 12.25 -0.11
C THR A 122 -9.21 11.65 0.52
N PRO A 123 -9.26 10.57 1.32
CA PRO A 123 -8.03 9.98 1.87
C PRO A 123 -7.02 9.53 0.81
N ILE A 124 -7.47 8.92 -0.28
CA ILE A 124 -6.59 8.47 -1.37
C ILE A 124 -6.03 9.66 -2.16
N GLU A 125 -6.86 10.67 -2.47
CA GLU A 125 -6.40 11.88 -3.12
C GLU A 125 -5.31 12.58 -2.28
N LEU A 126 -5.55 12.74 -0.98
CA LEU A 126 -4.58 13.34 -0.06
C LEU A 126 -3.30 12.49 0.08
N MET A 127 -3.42 11.16 0.09
CA MET A 127 -2.26 10.27 0.14
C MET A 127 -1.35 10.46 -1.08
N VAL A 128 -1.93 10.49 -2.26
CA VAL A 128 -1.17 10.72 -3.51
C VAL A 128 -0.56 12.11 -3.54
N ALA A 129 -1.32 13.15 -3.18
CA ALA A 129 -0.83 14.53 -3.11
C ALA A 129 0.32 14.67 -2.09
N TYR A 130 0.20 14.04 -0.91
CA TYR A 130 1.25 14.00 0.12
C TYR A 130 2.54 13.39 -0.43
N LEU A 131 2.46 12.26 -1.14
CA LEU A 131 3.64 11.59 -1.70
C LEU A 131 4.35 12.45 -2.76
N TYR A 132 3.61 13.08 -3.67
CA TYR A 132 4.21 14.04 -4.61
C TYR A 132 4.85 15.23 -3.89
N HIS A 133 4.22 15.76 -2.84
CA HIS A 133 4.80 16.83 -2.03
C HIS A 133 6.12 16.37 -1.36
N GLN A 134 6.16 15.17 -0.77
CA GLN A 134 7.38 14.65 -0.17
C GLN A 134 8.51 14.51 -1.19
N ILE A 135 8.21 13.94 -2.35
CA ILE A 135 9.18 13.76 -3.43
C ILE A 135 9.72 15.11 -3.93
N ASP A 136 8.83 16.08 -4.16
CA ASP A 136 9.20 17.33 -4.81
C ASP A 136 9.77 18.37 -3.87
N ARG A 137 9.38 18.38 -2.59
CA ARG A 137 9.61 19.48 -1.65
C ARG A 137 10.30 19.10 -0.36
N ALA A 138 10.43 17.78 -0.07
CA ALA A 138 11.05 17.30 1.16
C ALA A 138 12.12 16.24 0.86
N ASN A 139 11.84 14.98 1.14
CA ASN A 139 12.78 13.88 0.93
C ASN A 139 12.16 12.83 -0.01
N PRO A 140 12.71 12.61 -1.22
CA PRO A 140 12.15 11.65 -2.19
C PRO A 140 12.12 10.22 -1.67
N LEU A 141 13.01 9.81 -0.74
CA LEU A 141 13.00 8.48 -0.14
C LEU A 141 11.76 8.22 0.72
N ALA A 142 10.99 9.26 1.09
CA ALA A 142 9.70 9.12 1.76
C ALA A 142 8.72 8.22 0.97
N LEU A 143 8.89 8.08 -0.36
CA LEU A 143 8.11 7.15 -1.19
C LEU A 143 8.16 5.71 -0.66
N PHE A 144 9.30 5.27 -0.14
CA PHE A 144 9.46 3.91 0.40
C PHE A 144 8.61 3.64 1.65
N GLY A 145 8.12 4.69 2.31
CA GLY A 145 7.08 4.55 3.32
C GLY A 145 5.76 4.01 2.75
N MET A 146 5.35 4.47 1.56
CA MET A 146 4.18 3.93 0.85
C MET A 146 4.43 2.48 0.41
N VAL A 147 5.58 2.18 -0.16
CA VAL A 147 5.95 0.82 -0.60
C VAL A 147 5.82 -0.14 0.58
N TRP A 148 6.40 0.20 1.76
CA TRP A 148 6.26 -0.59 2.99
C TRP A 148 4.81 -0.84 3.38
N VAL A 149 3.96 0.20 3.35
CA VAL A 149 2.55 0.07 3.76
C VAL A 149 1.76 -0.84 2.83
N LEU A 150 1.88 -0.66 1.53
CA LEU A 150 1.07 -1.38 0.55
C LEU A 150 1.53 -2.83 0.39
N GLU A 151 2.82 -3.08 0.19
CA GLU A 151 3.36 -4.44 0.07
C GLU A 151 3.27 -5.19 1.40
N GLY A 152 3.66 -4.56 2.52
CA GLY A 152 3.58 -5.19 3.83
C GLY A 152 2.16 -5.53 4.27
N THR A 153 1.16 -4.75 3.86
CA THR A 153 -0.26 -5.06 4.13
C THR A 153 -0.74 -6.19 3.25
N SER A 154 -0.36 -6.22 1.98
CA SER A 154 -0.72 -7.29 1.04
C SER A 154 -0.19 -8.64 1.52
N VAL A 155 1.09 -8.74 1.87
CA VAL A 155 1.70 -9.97 2.43
C VAL A 155 1.07 -10.37 3.77
N GLY A 156 0.81 -9.39 4.65
CA GLY A 156 0.33 -9.68 6.01
C GLY A 156 -1.11 -10.18 6.06
N VAL A 157 -2.01 -9.58 5.30
CA VAL A 157 -3.46 -9.88 5.39
C VAL A 157 -4.13 -10.07 4.02
N GLY A 158 -3.52 -9.59 2.93
CA GLY A 158 -4.15 -9.53 1.60
C GLY A 158 -4.60 -10.89 1.08
N GLY A 159 -3.78 -11.93 1.15
CA GLY A 159 -4.12 -13.27 0.68
C GLY A 159 -5.31 -13.89 1.42
N ASN A 160 -5.41 -13.67 2.74
CA ASN A 160 -6.55 -14.15 3.52
C ASN A 160 -7.83 -13.39 3.15
N ILE A 161 -7.75 -12.07 2.99
CA ILE A 161 -8.87 -11.23 2.57
C ILE A 161 -9.33 -11.61 1.16
N ALA A 162 -8.41 -11.78 0.21
CA ALA A 162 -8.73 -12.22 -1.15
C ALA A 162 -9.53 -13.53 -1.15
N ARG A 163 -9.10 -14.52 -0.37
CA ARG A 163 -9.79 -15.80 -0.23
C ARG A 163 -11.19 -15.63 0.34
N LEU A 164 -11.36 -14.84 1.40
CA LEU A 164 -12.66 -14.61 2.05
C LEU A 164 -13.61 -13.88 1.09
N VAL A 165 -13.18 -12.80 0.45
CA VAL A 165 -13.97 -12.03 -0.52
C VAL A 165 -14.42 -12.92 -1.68
N LYS A 166 -13.48 -13.70 -2.26
CA LYS A 166 -13.78 -14.63 -3.36
C LYS A 166 -14.85 -15.66 -2.98
N GLN A 167 -14.72 -16.26 -1.80
CA GLN A 167 -15.68 -17.27 -1.33
C GLN A 167 -17.04 -16.67 -1.02
N GLN A 168 -17.07 -15.55 -0.32
CA GLN A 168 -18.31 -14.91 0.13
C GLN A 168 -19.13 -14.37 -1.04
N LEU A 169 -18.47 -13.73 -2.01
CA LEU A 169 -19.13 -13.14 -3.17
C LEU A 169 -19.25 -14.13 -4.35
N ASN A 170 -18.76 -15.37 -4.20
CA ASN A 170 -18.72 -16.38 -5.26
C ASN A 170 -18.12 -15.84 -6.57
N LEU A 171 -17.01 -15.09 -6.47
CA LEU A 171 -16.39 -14.43 -7.61
C LEU A 171 -15.51 -15.40 -8.42
N PRO A 172 -15.50 -15.29 -9.76
CA PRO A 172 -14.57 -16.04 -10.59
C PRO A 172 -13.13 -15.55 -10.37
N ALA A 173 -12.14 -16.41 -10.61
CA ALA A 173 -10.72 -16.05 -10.44
C ALA A 173 -10.32 -14.77 -11.21
N LYS A 174 -10.90 -14.57 -12.41
CA LYS A 174 -10.64 -13.40 -13.27
C LYS A 174 -11.16 -12.06 -12.69
N ALA A 175 -11.94 -12.08 -11.60
CA ALA A 175 -12.40 -10.89 -10.88
C ALA A 175 -11.51 -10.55 -9.67
N MET A 176 -10.43 -11.31 -9.47
CA MET A 176 -9.56 -11.25 -8.29
C MET A 176 -8.09 -11.03 -8.67
N SER A 177 -7.81 -10.65 -9.93
CA SER A 177 -6.43 -10.58 -10.44
C SER A 177 -5.56 -9.65 -9.61
N TYR A 178 -6.07 -8.50 -9.23
CA TYR A 178 -5.33 -7.55 -8.41
C TYR A 178 -4.94 -8.13 -7.04
N LEU A 179 -5.91 -8.63 -6.28
CA LEU A 179 -5.64 -9.14 -4.93
C LEU A 179 -4.81 -10.43 -4.91
N THR A 180 -4.97 -11.32 -5.91
CA THR A 180 -4.25 -12.60 -5.93
C THR A 180 -2.82 -12.44 -6.45
N SER A 181 -2.58 -11.63 -7.47
CA SER A 181 -1.23 -11.43 -8.02
C SER A 181 -0.30 -10.76 -7.03
N HIS A 182 -0.78 -9.74 -6.30
CA HIS A 182 0.02 -9.08 -5.27
C HIS A 182 0.39 -10.02 -4.12
N SER A 183 -0.52 -10.92 -3.69
CA SER A 183 -0.22 -11.83 -2.59
C SER A 183 0.83 -12.92 -2.92
N GLU A 184 1.03 -13.25 -4.19
CA GLU A 184 2.01 -14.24 -4.63
C GLU A 184 3.39 -13.63 -4.91
N LEU A 185 3.45 -12.42 -5.47
CA LEU A 185 4.68 -11.70 -5.80
C LEU A 185 5.35 -11.07 -4.58
N ASP A 186 4.57 -10.66 -3.59
CA ASP A 186 5.01 -9.78 -2.51
C ASP A 186 6.03 -10.40 -1.53
N GLN A 187 6.18 -11.73 -1.46
CA GLN A 187 7.18 -12.32 -0.54
C GLN A 187 8.63 -12.06 -1.01
N ASP A 188 8.88 -12.10 -2.31
CA ASP A 188 10.19 -11.79 -2.86
C ASP A 188 10.42 -10.27 -2.87
N HIS A 189 9.37 -9.50 -3.12
CA HIS A 189 9.38 -8.03 -3.02
C HIS A 189 9.73 -7.57 -1.59
N ILE A 190 9.14 -8.15 -0.55
CA ILE A 190 9.46 -7.78 0.84
C ILE A 190 10.93 -8.08 1.18
N ARG A 191 11.50 -9.20 0.72
CA ARG A 191 12.93 -9.50 0.93
C ARG A 191 13.82 -8.50 0.21
N PHE A 192 13.45 -8.16 -1.02
CA PHE A 192 14.16 -7.13 -1.78
C PHE A 192 14.07 -5.77 -1.08
N PHE A 193 12.87 -5.37 -0.66
CA PHE A 193 12.63 -4.15 0.10
C PHE A 193 13.42 -4.09 1.40
N GLU A 194 13.45 -5.17 2.21
CA GLU A 194 14.29 -5.29 3.42
C GLU A 194 15.75 -5.01 3.09
N SER A 195 16.30 -5.68 2.07
CA SER A 195 17.69 -5.50 1.64
C SER A 195 17.99 -4.08 1.20
N LEU A 196 17.00 -3.39 0.60
CA LEU A 196 17.10 -2.00 0.17
C LEU A 196 17.09 -1.05 1.39
N MET A 197 16.16 -1.24 2.31
CA MET A 197 16.04 -0.42 3.53
C MET A 197 17.28 -0.51 4.40
N ASP A 198 17.85 -1.70 4.59
CA ASP A 198 19.01 -1.90 5.44
C ASP A 198 20.29 -1.22 4.92
N LYS A 199 20.33 -0.87 3.63
CA LYS A 199 21.40 -0.05 3.03
C LYS A 199 21.26 1.44 3.32
N ILE A 200 20.08 1.93 3.72
CA ILE A 200 19.87 3.34 4.05
C ILE A 200 20.51 3.64 5.40
N THR A 201 21.51 4.51 5.41
CA THR A 201 22.32 4.82 6.60
C THR A 201 22.06 6.20 7.18
N ALA A 202 21.65 7.17 6.35
CA ALA A 202 21.37 8.53 6.80
C ALA A 202 20.10 8.58 7.67
N GLU A 203 20.21 9.15 8.87
CA GLU A 203 19.10 9.19 9.82
C GLU A 203 17.94 10.05 9.32
N GLU A 204 18.22 11.12 8.60
CA GLU A 204 17.21 11.98 7.97
C GLU A 204 16.32 11.21 6.98
N ASP A 205 16.92 10.31 6.20
CA ASP A 205 16.21 9.47 5.22
C ASP A 205 15.35 8.42 5.92
N ARG A 206 15.91 7.78 6.95
CA ARG A 206 15.18 6.81 7.78
C ARG A 206 13.95 7.42 8.43
N GLN A 207 14.10 8.63 8.98
CA GLN A 207 12.99 9.37 9.58
C GLN A 207 11.93 9.77 8.54
N ALA A 208 12.35 10.20 7.35
CA ALA A 208 11.43 10.53 6.27
C ALA A 208 10.58 9.32 5.85
N ILE A 209 11.19 8.13 5.74
CA ILE A 209 10.50 6.88 5.40
C ILE A 209 9.53 6.47 6.50
N ILE A 210 9.95 6.47 7.77
CA ILE A 210 9.10 6.11 8.91
C ILE A 210 7.91 7.08 9.03
N HIS A 211 8.18 8.39 8.92
CA HIS A 211 7.12 9.40 8.96
C HIS A 211 6.11 9.18 7.83
N SER A 212 6.60 8.99 6.61
CA SER A 212 5.75 8.73 5.45
C SER A 212 4.91 7.46 5.62
N ALA A 213 5.50 6.37 6.09
CA ALA A 213 4.76 5.14 6.35
C ALA A 213 3.61 5.34 7.35
N ASN A 214 3.85 6.07 8.45
CA ASN A 214 2.81 6.38 9.42
C ASN A 214 1.67 7.24 8.82
N GLN A 215 1.99 8.22 7.96
CA GLN A 215 0.99 9.01 7.25
C GLN A 215 0.18 8.17 6.25
N VAL A 216 0.85 7.29 5.51
CA VAL A 216 0.18 6.41 4.54
C VAL A 216 -0.71 5.39 5.26
N PHE A 217 -0.26 4.77 6.37
CA PHE A 217 -1.12 3.91 7.20
C PHE A 217 -2.37 4.63 7.68
N TYR A 218 -2.23 5.89 8.12
CA TYR A 218 -3.36 6.70 8.54
C TYR A 218 -4.34 6.95 7.40
N LEU A 219 -3.88 7.48 6.28
CA LEU A 219 -4.74 7.86 5.15
C LEU A 219 -5.38 6.63 4.48
N TYR A 220 -4.61 5.56 4.29
CA TYR A 220 -5.13 4.30 3.76
C TYR A 220 -6.16 3.68 4.73
N GLY A 221 -5.90 3.76 6.03
CA GLY A 221 -6.85 3.34 7.06
C GLY A 221 -8.14 4.15 7.06
N GLN A 222 -8.10 5.47 6.75
CA GLN A 222 -9.32 6.28 6.58
C GLN A 222 -10.14 5.80 5.37
N MET A 223 -9.49 5.56 4.23
CA MET A 223 -10.15 4.99 3.05
C MET A 223 -10.85 3.66 3.36
N LEU A 224 -10.17 2.76 4.08
CA LEU A 224 -10.75 1.46 4.47
C LEU A 224 -11.99 1.62 5.38
N ARG A 225 -12.05 2.66 6.22
CA ARG A 225 -13.23 2.97 7.05
C ARG A 225 -14.41 3.48 6.22
N GLU A 226 -14.15 4.17 5.12
CA GLU A 226 -15.19 4.69 4.22
C GLU A 226 -15.85 3.60 3.36
N LEU A 227 -15.28 2.38 3.30
CA LEU A 227 -15.86 1.27 2.52
C LEU A 227 -17.18 0.75 3.09
N LEU A 228 -17.46 0.98 4.37
CA LEU A 228 -18.70 0.58 5.00
C LEU A 228 -19.77 1.69 4.87
N PRO A 229 -21.05 1.34 4.62
CA PRO A 229 -22.14 2.31 4.68
C PRO A 229 -22.20 3.04 6.03
N GLN A 230 -22.48 4.33 6.02
CA GLN A 230 -22.52 5.16 7.24
C GLN A 230 -23.42 4.60 8.36
N THR A 231 -24.49 3.89 8.01
CA THR A 231 -25.40 3.23 8.95
C THR A 231 -24.74 2.08 9.73
N GLN A 232 -23.68 1.47 9.19
CA GLN A 232 -22.93 0.38 9.86
C GLN A 232 -21.70 0.89 10.62
N GLN A 233 -21.24 2.10 10.35
CA GLN A 233 -20.12 2.73 11.06
C GLN A 233 -20.49 3.16 12.49
N GLN A 234 -21.76 3.38 12.79
CA GLN A 234 -22.26 3.80 14.11
C GLN A 234 -22.55 2.63 15.07
N ALA A 235 -22.51 1.39 14.58
CA ALA A 235 -22.83 0.18 15.35
C ALA A 235 -21.59 -0.67 15.72
N ALA A 236 -20.38 -0.26 15.34
CA ALA A 236 -19.12 -0.94 15.62
C ALA A 236 -18.24 -0.13 16.57
#